data_b4be2e50c8056fbcc9e0d2e20e14f4c0
#
_entry.id   b4be2e50c8056fbcc9e0d2e20e14f4c0
#
_cell.length_a   1.000
_cell.length_b   1.000
_cell.length_c   1.000
_cell.angle_alpha   90.00
_cell.angle_beta   90.00
_cell.angle_gamma   90.00
#
_symmetry.space_group_name_H-M   'P 1'
#
loop_
_entity.id
_entity.type
_entity.pdbx_description
1 polymer ?
#
loop_
_entity_poly.entity_id
_entity_poly.type
_entity_poly.pdbx_seq_one_letter_code
_entity_poly.pdbx_strand_id
1 'polypeptide(L)'
;SVHNCTAAELAALREKGLAGTTPDAEPVVNLYALREYAARYLKGHPGIHPDLMQMVRMLQPTPEGIPVEVYCFTRETDWVAYEAVQGAVFDHLFAVLPDFGLRAYQRSSDRDPQSSES
;
A
#
# COMPACT_ATOMS: atom_id res chain seq x y z
N SER A 1 -1.45 10.11 -10.02
CA SER A 1 -2.77 9.66 -10.43
C SER A 1 -2.73 8.21 -10.91
N VAL A 2 -3.89 7.59 -10.93
CA VAL A 2 -3.99 6.20 -11.41
C VAL A 2 -3.84 6.19 -12.93
N HIS A 3 -2.90 5.41 -13.41
CA HIS A 3 -2.62 5.31 -14.84
C HIS A 3 -1.88 4.01 -15.15
N ASN A 4 -1.79 3.68 -16.44
CA ASN A 4 -0.98 2.56 -16.88
C ASN A 4 0.50 2.93 -16.72
N CYS A 5 1.26 2.04 -16.11
CA CYS A 5 2.70 2.26 -15.95
C CYS A 5 3.39 2.26 -17.30
N THR A 6 4.32 3.19 -17.48
CA THR A 6 5.22 3.16 -18.62
C THR A 6 6.29 2.09 -18.42
N ALA A 7 6.99 1.74 -19.49
CA ALA A 7 8.10 0.78 -19.38
C ALA A 7 9.17 1.28 -18.40
N ALA A 8 9.44 2.58 -18.41
CA ALA A 8 10.42 3.18 -17.50
C ALA A 8 9.97 3.08 -16.05
N GLU A 9 8.68 3.33 -15.80
CA GLU A 9 8.12 3.21 -14.45
C GLU A 9 8.23 1.78 -13.94
N LEU A 10 7.87 0.81 -14.76
CA LEU A 10 7.98 -0.60 -14.37
C LEU A 10 9.43 -1.01 -14.11
N ALA A 11 10.36 -0.55 -14.95
CA ALA A 11 11.76 -0.84 -14.75
C ALA A 11 12.26 -0.27 -13.42
N ALA A 12 11.86 0.95 -13.08
CA ALA A 12 12.24 1.56 -11.82
C ALA A 12 11.68 0.80 -10.63
N LEU A 13 10.42 0.35 -10.71
CA LEU A 13 9.82 -0.45 -9.66
C LEU A 13 10.55 -1.78 -9.47
N ARG A 14 10.90 -2.45 -10.58
CA ARG A 14 11.62 -3.70 -10.51
C ARG A 14 13.00 -3.53 -9.90
N GLU A 15 13.67 -2.45 -10.25
CA GLU A 15 15.00 -2.15 -9.71
C GLU A 15 14.96 -1.96 -8.20
N LYS A 16 13.88 -1.37 -7.69
CA LYS A 16 13.71 -1.17 -6.25
C LYS A 16 13.11 -2.38 -5.54
N GLY A 17 12.82 -3.45 -6.26
CA GLY A 17 12.20 -4.64 -5.67
C GLY A 17 10.72 -4.48 -5.38
N LEU A 18 10.08 -3.46 -5.96
CA LEU A 18 8.65 -3.18 -5.72
C LEU A 18 7.75 -3.83 -6.75
N ALA A 19 8.30 -4.41 -7.81
CA ALA A 19 7.53 -5.15 -8.80
C ALA A 19 8.23 -6.45 -9.13
N GLY A 20 7.45 -7.42 -9.61
CA GLY A 20 8.02 -8.70 -10.03
C GLY A 20 8.89 -8.56 -11.25
N THR A 21 9.79 -9.53 -11.45
CA THR A 21 10.73 -9.52 -12.57
C THR A 21 10.16 -10.12 -13.84
N THR A 22 9.05 -10.85 -13.75
CA THR A 22 8.41 -11.45 -14.91
C THR A 22 7.70 -10.39 -15.72
N PRO A 23 7.98 -10.24 -17.02
CA PRO A 23 7.27 -9.26 -17.84
C PRO A 23 5.78 -9.58 -17.90
N ASP A 24 4.95 -8.54 -17.86
CA ASP A 24 3.52 -8.69 -18.01
C ASP A 24 3.15 -8.64 -19.48
N ALA A 25 2.19 -9.48 -19.87
CA ALA A 25 1.71 -9.52 -21.25
C ALA A 25 0.82 -8.32 -21.57
N GLU A 26 0.25 -7.68 -20.55
CA GLU A 26 -0.69 -6.59 -20.70
C GLU A 26 -0.23 -5.38 -19.90
N PRO A 27 -0.75 -4.18 -20.22
CA PRO A 27 -0.42 -2.99 -19.45
C PRO A 27 -0.75 -3.16 -17.97
N VAL A 28 0.09 -2.61 -17.11
CA VAL A 28 -0.07 -2.70 -15.67
C VAL A 28 -0.46 -1.33 -15.13
N VAL A 29 -1.62 -1.26 -14.49
CA VAL A 29 -2.06 -0.03 -13.81
C VAL A 29 -1.24 0.10 -12.53
N ASN A 30 -0.79 1.33 -12.23
CA ASN A 30 0.05 1.55 -11.06
C ASN A 30 -0.63 1.16 -9.75
N LEU A 31 -1.93 1.36 -9.63
CA LEU A 31 -2.67 0.96 -8.44
C LEU A 31 -2.67 -0.57 -8.28
N TYR A 32 -2.78 -1.29 -9.39
CA TYR A 32 -2.68 -2.74 -9.38
C TYR A 32 -1.28 -3.18 -8.92
N ALA A 33 -0.24 -2.51 -9.44
CA ALA A 33 1.13 -2.82 -9.04
C ALA A 33 1.34 -2.60 -7.54
N LEU A 34 0.78 -1.53 -6.99
CA LEU A 34 0.82 -1.28 -5.56
C LEU A 34 0.14 -2.40 -4.78
N ARG A 35 -1.06 -2.82 -5.24
CA ARG A 35 -1.80 -3.88 -4.57
C ARG A 35 -1.01 -5.18 -4.54
N GLU A 36 -0.38 -5.53 -5.66
CA GLU A 36 0.42 -6.75 -5.74
C GLU A 36 1.63 -6.67 -4.81
N TYR A 37 2.28 -5.52 -4.77
CA TYR A 37 3.39 -5.32 -3.86
C TYR A 37 2.95 -5.43 -2.40
N ALA A 38 1.85 -4.78 -2.05
CA ALA A 38 1.34 -4.81 -0.69
C ALA A 38 1.01 -6.24 -0.25
N ALA A 39 0.41 -7.03 -1.13
CA ALA A 39 0.10 -8.42 -0.82
C ALA A 39 1.37 -9.23 -0.55
N ARG A 40 2.41 -9.03 -1.35
CA ARG A 40 3.70 -9.71 -1.12
C ARG A 40 4.36 -9.23 0.17
N TYR A 41 4.27 -7.93 0.44
CA TYR A 41 4.85 -7.37 1.65
C TYR A 41 4.23 -7.98 2.90
N LEU A 42 2.90 -8.10 2.92
CA LEU A 42 2.22 -8.72 4.05
C LEU A 42 2.62 -10.18 4.21
N LYS A 43 2.70 -10.90 3.10
CA LYS A 43 3.03 -12.32 3.12
C LYS A 43 4.41 -12.58 3.70
N GLY A 44 5.35 -11.68 3.44
CA GLY A 44 6.72 -11.81 3.95
C GLY A 44 6.97 -11.13 5.28
N HIS A 45 5.99 -10.47 5.85
CA HIS A 45 6.20 -9.70 7.07
C HIS A 45 6.22 -10.61 8.29
N PRO A 46 7.27 -10.56 9.11
CA PRO A 46 7.39 -11.48 10.26
C PRO A 46 6.35 -11.27 11.35
N GLY A 47 5.75 -10.09 11.42
CA GLY A 47 4.71 -9.80 12.41
C GLY A 47 3.30 -10.21 11.99
N ILE A 48 3.14 -10.66 10.74
CA ILE A 48 1.83 -11.04 10.20
C ILE A 48 1.71 -12.56 10.22
N HIS A 49 0.54 -13.05 10.64
CA HIS A 49 0.29 -14.50 10.68
C HIS A 49 0.14 -15.04 9.26
N PRO A 50 1.05 -15.93 8.80
CA PRO A 50 1.07 -16.34 7.40
C PRO A 50 -0.06 -17.29 7.01
N ASP A 51 -0.65 -17.99 7.98
CA ASP A 51 -1.67 -19.00 7.73
C ASP A 51 -3.08 -18.49 7.82
N LEU A 52 -3.26 -17.23 8.23
CA LEU A 52 -4.58 -16.60 8.29
C LEU A 52 -4.78 -15.70 7.10
N MET A 53 -6.04 -15.35 6.84
CA MET A 53 -6.39 -14.57 5.67
C MET A 53 -5.62 -13.26 5.60
N GLN A 54 -5.11 -12.98 4.41
CA GLN A 54 -4.50 -11.69 4.08
C GLN A 54 -5.16 -11.19 2.81
N MET A 55 -5.51 -9.91 2.79
CA MET A 55 -6.20 -9.34 1.65
C MET A 55 -5.86 -7.87 1.51
N VAL A 56 -5.60 -7.47 0.27
CA VAL A 56 -5.48 -6.07 -0.09
C VAL A 56 -6.47 -5.85 -1.23
N ARG A 57 -7.44 -4.98 -1.01
CA ARG A 57 -8.46 -4.75 -2.03
C ARG A 57 -8.78 -3.27 -2.16
N MET A 58 -9.21 -2.89 -3.35
CA MET A 58 -9.72 -1.57 -3.60
C MET A 58 -11.23 -1.56 -3.44
N LEU A 59 -11.72 -0.53 -2.77
CA LEU A 59 -13.14 -0.32 -2.60
C LEU A 59 -13.65 0.64 -3.66
N GLN A 60 -14.95 0.89 -3.65
CA GLN A 60 -15.57 1.76 -4.65
C GLN A 60 -14.97 3.17 -4.56
N PRO A 61 -14.62 3.77 -5.71
CA PRO A 61 -14.07 5.14 -5.72
C PRO A 61 -15.00 6.14 -5.06
N THR A 62 -14.40 7.11 -4.38
CA THR A 62 -15.10 8.21 -3.73
C THR A 62 -14.53 9.53 -4.26
N PRO A 63 -15.16 10.68 -3.96
CA PRO A 63 -14.60 11.97 -4.36
C PRO A 63 -13.19 12.20 -3.81
N GLU A 64 -12.84 11.59 -2.69
CA GLU A 64 -11.51 11.71 -2.09
C GLU A 64 -10.48 10.78 -2.71
N GLY A 65 -10.91 9.79 -3.49
CA GLY A 65 -10.00 8.84 -4.09
C GLY A 65 -10.52 7.41 -4.02
N ILE A 66 -9.62 6.47 -4.23
CA ILE A 66 -9.95 5.05 -4.19
C ILE A 66 -9.50 4.49 -2.84
N PRO A 67 -10.43 4.08 -1.96
CA PRO A 67 -10.05 3.46 -0.71
C PRO A 67 -9.35 2.12 -0.95
N VAL A 68 -8.27 1.91 -0.23
CA VAL A 68 -7.54 0.64 -0.25
C VAL A 68 -7.63 0.04 1.14
N GLU A 69 -8.15 -1.17 1.22
CA GLU A 69 -8.32 -1.87 2.48
C GLU A 69 -7.27 -2.97 2.60
N VAL A 70 -6.58 -2.98 3.73
CA VAL A 70 -5.60 -4.02 4.06
C VAL A 70 -6.16 -4.82 5.21
N TYR A 71 -6.28 -6.12 5.00
CA TYR A 71 -6.83 -7.04 5.99
C TYR A 71 -5.83 -8.15 6.28
N CYS A 72 -5.44 -8.29 7.53
CA CYS A 72 -4.49 -9.32 7.94
C CYS A 72 -4.59 -9.53 9.45
N PHE A 73 -4.00 -10.63 9.91
CA PHE A 73 -3.92 -10.94 11.33
C PHE A 73 -2.46 -10.91 11.77
N THR A 74 -2.21 -10.34 12.93
CA THR A 74 -0.87 -10.35 13.50
C THR A 74 -0.61 -11.67 14.21
N ARG A 75 0.68 -12.04 14.33
CA ARG A 75 1.06 -13.22 15.08
C ARG A 75 0.80 -13.05 16.58
N GLU A 76 1.04 -11.84 17.05
CA GLU A 76 0.87 -11.52 18.45
C GLU A 76 -0.55 -11.06 18.74
N THR A 77 -1.09 -11.49 19.86
CA THR A 77 -2.41 -11.05 20.32
C THR A 77 -2.30 -9.90 21.31
N ASP A 78 -1.10 -9.58 21.76
CA ASP A 78 -0.89 -8.45 22.64
C ASP A 78 -1.22 -7.14 21.94
N TRP A 79 -1.96 -6.29 22.61
CA TRP A 79 -2.47 -5.05 22.03
C TRP A 79 -1.34 -4.13 21.55
N VAL A 80 -0.28 -4.00 22.35
CA VAL A 80 0.83 -3.11 21.99
C VAL A 80 1.56 -3.64 20.77
N ALA A 81 1.81 -4.95 20.72
CA ALA A 81 2.48 -5.56 19.58
C ALA A 81 1.62 -5.46 18.33
N TYR A 82 0.30 -5.62 18.46
CA TYR A 82 -0.62 -5.46 17.36
C TYR A 82 -0.53 -4.05 16.76
N GLU A 83 -0.58 -3.02 17.61
CA GLU A 83 -0.49 -1.65 17.12
C GLU A 83 0.85 -1.35 16.48
N ALA A 84 1.93 -1.90 17.01
CA ALA A 84 3.25 -1.70 16.44
C ALA A 84 3.33 -2.28 15.03
N VAL A 85 2.80 -3.49 14.83
CA VAL A 85 2.78 -4.11 13.51
C VAL A 85 1.90 -3.32 12.55
N GLN A 86 0.73 -2.91 13.00
CA GLN A 86 -0.20 -2.13 12.17
C GLN A 86 0.45 -0.81 11.73
N GLY A 87 1.08 -0.10 12.67
CA GLY A 87 1.75 1.15 12.35
C GLY A 87 2.90 0.96 11.38
N ALA A 88 3.71 -0.09 11.58
CA ALA A 88 4.82 -0.36 10.68
C ALA A 88 4.36 -0.68 9.25
N VAL A 89 3.28 -1.45 9.11
CA VAL A 89 2.71 -1.77 7.81
C VAL A 89 2.24 -0.50 7.10
N PHE A 90 1.47 0.33 7.79
CA PHE A 90 0.98 1.57 7.19
C PHE A 90 2.10 2.52 6.84
N ASP A 91 3.07 2.69 7.73
CA ASP A 91 4.21 3.57 7.46
C ASP A 91 4.96 3.12 6.21
N HIS A 92 5.17 1.82 6.08
CA HIS A 92 5.88 1.29 4.93
C HIS A 92 5.08 1.52 3.63
N LEU A 93 3.80 1.20 3.64
CA LEU A 93 2.97 1.37 2.45
C LEU A 93 2.86 2.84 2.04
N PHE A 94 2.72 3.75 2.99
CA PHE A 94 2.72 5.18 2.68
C PHE A 94 4.06 5.62 2.09
N ALA A 95 5.15 5.08 2.60
CA ALA A 95 6.48 5.46 2.13
C ALA A 95 6.72 5.06 0.67
N VAL A 96 6.13 3.97 0.20
CA VAL A 96 6.34 3.51 -1.17
C VAL A 96 5.34 4.08 -2.17
N LEU A 97 4.27 4.74 -1.72
CA LEU A 97 3.28 5.29 -2.64
C LEU A 97 3.88 6.16 -3.74
N PRO A 98 4.82 7.08 -3.44
CA PRO A 98 5.42 7.90 -4.50
C PRO A 98 6.13 7.09 -5.57
N ASP A 99 6.71 5.95 -5.21
CA ASP A 99 7.39 5.08 -6.18
C ASP A 99 6.42 4.53 -7.22
N PHE A 100 5.15 4.43 -6.86
CA PHE A 100 4.08 4.00 -7.77
C PHE A 100 3.37 5.18 -8.44
N GLY A 101 3.83 6.39 -8.20
CA GLY A 101 3.18 7.57 -8.75
C GLY A 101 1.85 7.89 -8.09
N LEU A 102 1.69 7.45 -6.86
CA LEU A 102 0.46 7.61 -6.10
C LEU A 102 0.73 8.41 -4.83
N ARG A 103 -0.34 8.90 -4.23
CA ARG A 103 -0.26 9.55 -2.93
C ARG A 103 -1.55 9.28 -2.16
N ALA A 104 -1.44 9.30 -0.84
CA ALA A 104 -2.59 9.12 0.01
C ALA A 104 -3.39 10.41 0.10
N TYR A 105 -4.71 10.28 0.14
CA TYR A 105 -5.56 11.41 0.44
C TYR A 105 -5.43 11.75 1.92
N GLN A 106 -5.27 13.02 2.20
CA GLN A 106 -5.24 13.50 3.57
C GLN A 106 -6.33 14.54 3.75
N ARG A 107 -7.24 14.27 4.67
CA ARG A 107 -8.30 15.21 4.96
C ARG A 107 -7.74 16.34 5.81
N SER A 108 -8.02 17.58 5.38
CA SER A 108 -7.72 18.72 6.22
C SER A 108 -8.58 18.71 7.46
N SER A 109 -8.01 19.09 8.58
CA SER A 109 -8.76 19.19 9.82
C SER A 109 -9.32 20.60 9.95
N ASP A 110 -10.64 20.72 9.94
CA ASP A 110 -11.29 22.02 10.05
C ASP A 110 -11.23 22.56 11.46
N ARG A 111 -11.07 21.69 12.43
CA ARG A 111 -11.05 22.10 13.84
C ARG A 111 -9.68 22.56 14.31
N ASP A 112 -8.64 22.29 13.54
CA ASP A 112 -7.27 22.60 13.92
C ASP A 112 -6.50 23.06 12.70
N PRO A 113 -6.41 24.39 12.51
CA PRO A 113 -5.72 24.94 11.36
C PRO A 113 -4.25 24.52 11.27
N GLN A 114 -3.59 24.25 12.39
CA GLN A 114 -2.21 23.83 12.36
C GLN A 114 -2.05 22.43 11.77
N SER A 115 -3.01 21.55 12.01
CA SER A 115 -2.90 20.19 11.49
C SER A 115 -3.03 20.15 9.97
N SER A 116 -3.68 21.12 9.36
CA SER A 116 -3.81 21.17 7.92
C SER A 116 -2.50 21.52 7.22
N GLU A 117 -1.53 22.01 7.94
CA GLU A 117 -0.25 22.41 7.40
C GLU A 117 0.78 21.27 7.41
N SER A 118 0.46 20.20 8.02
CA SER A 118 1.36 19.05 8.19
C SER A 118 1.52 18.24 6.92
#